data_8a0c66a53427c0de89e3678ad32228f0
#
_entry.id   8a0c66a53427c0de89e3678ad32228f0
#
_cell.length_a   1.000
_cell.length_b   1.000
_cell.length_c   1.000
_cell.angle_alpha   90.00
_cell.angle_beta   90.00
_cell.angle_gamma   90.00
#
_symmetry.space_group_name_H-M   'P 1'
#
loop_
_entity.id
_entity.type
_entity.pdbx_description
1 polymer ?
#
loop_
_entity_poly.entity_id
_entity_poly.type
_entity_poly.pdbx_seq_one_letter_code
_entity_poly.pdbx_strand_id
1 'polypeptide(L)'
;SMAAVSGGDVSSSHRVALASGRFVFAKIHDDPPPHFFETEAAGLRWLGEALDPDGPVQIPTVLAVGADHLVLEWIEEGSDRSRVAVSEADLGRGLGARHRAGAPTCGRPDRRTTGSRALPNEPADTWAEHISVNRLVPLAERWRAGPGLPASIADRLESVAERADRLGVPVEPAA
;
A
#
# COMPACT_ATOMS: atom_id res chain seq x y z
N SER A 1 6.55 -22.30 -16.65
CA SER A 1 5.07 -22.42 -16.58
C SER A 1 4.50 -21.32 -15.71
N MET A 2 3.25 -20.97 -15.93
CA MET A 2 2.53 -19.91 -15.18
C MET A 2 1.22 -20.51 -14.67
N ALA A 3 0.92 -20.30 -13.40
CA ALA A 3 -0.31 -20.75 -12.76
C ALA A 3 -0.95 -19.55 -12.03
N ALA A 4 -2.26 -19.39 -12.18
CA ALA A 4 -2.99 -18.33 -11.47
C ALA A 4 -2.99 -18.58 -9.96
N VAL A 5 -2.88 -17.49 -9.18
CA VAL A 5 -2.98 -17.48 -7.72
C VAL A 5 -4.22 -16.66 -7.36
N SER A 6 -5.04 -17.17 -6.45
CA SER A 6 -6.22 -16.46 -5.96
C SER A 6 -5.79 -15.29 -5.06
N GLY A 7 -6.39 -14.14 -5.25
CA GLY A 7 -6.22 -12.94 -4.42
C GLY A 7 -5.93 -11.69 -5.26
N GLY A 8 -6.48 -10.56 -4.81
CA GLY A 8 -6.39 -9.26 -5.48
C GLY A 8 -7.56 -9.00 -6.45
N ASP A 9 -8.25 -7.85 -6.24
CA ASP A 9 -9.43 -7.48 -7.03
C ASP A 9 -9.09 -6.59 -8.23
N VAL A 10 -7.84 -6.13 -8.35
CA VAL A 10 -7.45 -5.09 -9.32
C VAL A 10 -6.47 -5.60 -10.37
N SER A 11 -5.66 -6.59 -10.05
CA SER A 11 -4.67 -7.18 -10.96
C SER A 11 -4.71 -8.70 -10.91
N SER A 12 -4.38 -9.38 -12.01
CA SER A 12 -4.22 -10.82 -12.03
C SER A 12 -2.88 -11.23 -11.40
N SER A 13 -2.92 -12.24 -10.54
CA SER A 13 -1.74 -12.74 -9.82
C SER A 13 -1.37 -14.14 -10.29
N HIS A 14 -0.07 -14.39 -10.42
CA HIS A 14 0.46 -15.64 -10.96
C HIS A 14 1.69 -16.11 -10.21
N ARG A 15 1.79 -17.44 -10.03
CA ARG A 15 3.04 -18.13 -9.73
C ARG A 15 3.72 -18.52 -11.04
N VAL A 16 4.93 -18.06 -11.25
CA VAL A 16 5.70 -18.30 -12.49
C VAL A 16 6.93 -19.12 -12.18
N ALA A 17 7.06 -20.28 -12.83
CA ALA A 17 8.29 -21.09 -12.78
C ALA A 17 9.29 -20.57 -13.81
N LEU A 18 10.46 -20.19 -13.34
CA LEU A 18 11.60 -19.79 -14.17
C LEU A 18 12.36 -21.00 -14.73
N ALA A 19 13.15 -20.78 -15.76
CA ALA A 19 14.01 -21.83 -16.33
C ALA A 19 15.05 -22.38 -15.32
N SER A 20 15.40 -21.59 -14.31
CA SER A 20 16.28 -21.99 -13.20
C SER A 20 15.63 -22.94 -12.19
N GLY A 21 14.34 -23.25 -12.33
CA GLY A 21 13.57 -24.03 -11.35
C GLY A 21 13.02 -23.20 -10.17
N ARG A 22 13.41 -21.93 -10.02
CA ARG A 22 12.86 -21.04 -9.00
C ARG A 22 11.48 -20.55 -9.39
N PHE A 23 10.68 -20.18 -8.38
CA PHE A 23 9.39 -19.52 -8.58
C PHE A 23 9.48 -18.03 -8.29
N VAL A 24 8.63 -17.26 -8.97
CA VAL A 24 8.39 -15.84 -8.68
C VAL A 24 6.89 -15.59 -8.64
N PHE A 25 6.49 -14.52 -7.93
CA PHE A 25 5.13 -14.01 -7.94
C PHE A 25 5.06 -12.88 -8.97
N ALA A 26 4.10 -12.94 -9.89
CA ALA A 26 3.89 -11.90 -10.89
C ALA A 26 2.47 -11.34 -10.79
N LYS A 27 2.37 -10.02 -10.74
CA LYS A 27 1.11 -9.27 -10.89
C LYS A 27 1.08 -8.64 -12.27
N ILE A 28 -0.08 -8.72 -12.94
CA ILE A 28 -0.28 -8.20 -14.28
C ILE A 28 -1.60 -7.43 -14.31
N HIS A 29 -1.62 -6.29 -15.00
CA HIS A 29 -2.81 -5.49 -15.22
C HIS A 29 -2.82 -4.98 -16.66
N ASP A 30 -3.90 -5.26 -17.41
CA ASP A 30 -3.97 -4.97 -18.84
C ASP A 30 -4.00 -3.47 -19.15
N ASP A 31 -4.58 -2.65 -18.26
CA ASP A 31 -4.69 -1.19 -18.41
C ASP A 31 -4.51 -0.50 -17.04
N PRO A 32 -3.30 -0.52 -16.46
CA PRO A 32 -3.07 0.06 -15.15
C PRO A 32 -3.04 1.59 -15.21
N PRO A 33 -3.49 2.27 -14.14
CA PRO A 33 -3.24 3.70 -14.01
C PRO A 33 -1.75 4.01 -14.09
N PRO A 34 -1.35 5.21 -14.54
CA PRO A 34 0.05 5.63 -14.54
C PRO A 34 0.71 5.43 -13.16
N HIS A 35 1.92 4.88 -13.15
CA HIS A 35 2.72 4.60 -11.95
C HIS A 35 2.13 3.57 -10.97
N PHE A 36 1.21 2.73 -11.42
CA PHE A 36 0.53 1.76 -10.57
C PHE A 36 1.52 0.79 -9.91
N PHE A 37 2.30 0.08 -10.70
CA PHE A 37 3.27 -0.90 -10.20
C PHE A 37 4.55 -0.27 -9.66
N GLU A 38 4.99 0.87 -10.20
CA GLU A 38 6.11 1.62 -9.66
C GLU A 38 5.82 2.09 -8.23
N THR A 39 4.59 2.55 -7.96
CA THR A 39 4.14 2.96 -6.62
C THR A 39 4.15 1.77 -5.65
N GLU A 40 3.64 0.61 -6.07
CA GLU A 40 3.66 -0.61 -5.25
C GLU A 40 5.10 -1.07 -4.99
N ALA A 41 5.95 -1.09 -6.02
CA ALA A 41 7.35 -1.47 -5.88
C ALA A 41 8.12 -0.54 -4.93
N ALA A 42 7.91 0.78 -5.03
CA ALA A 42 8.52 1.76 -4.13
C ALA A 42 8.05 1.53 -2.68
N GLY A 43 6.77 1.26 -2.48
CA GLY A 43 6.21 0.92 -1.17
C GLY A 43 6.84 -0.33 -0.56
N LEU A 44 6.96 -1.42 -1.33
CA LEU A 44 7.56 -2.67 -0.87
C LEU A 44 9.04 -2.49 -0.50
N ARG A 45 9.81 -1.76 -1.32
CA ARG A 45 11.22 -1.47 -1.01
C ARG A 45 11.34 -0.68 0.28
N TRP A 46 10.58 0.39 0.43
CA TRP A 46 10.57 1.20 1.64
C TRP A 46 10.16 0.40 2.89
N LEU A 47 9.16 -0.44 2.75
CA LEU A 47 8.74 -1.33 3.82
C LEU A 47 9.84 -2.34 4.18
N GLY A 48 10.62 -2.80 3.22
CA GLY A 48 11.77 -3.68 3.44
C GLY A 48 12.93 -3.01 4.17
N GLU A 49 13.18 -1.72 3.90
CA GLU A 49 14.23 -0.93 4.57
C GLU A 49 13.96 -0.73 6.08
N ALA A 50 12.69 -0.68 6.47
CA ALA A 50 12.26 -0.46 7.85
C ALA A 50 12.18 -1.74 8.69
N LEU A 51 12.45 -2.92 8.10
CA LEU A 51 12.37 -4.20 8.78
C LEU A 51 13.76 -4.76 9.10
N ASP A 52 13.82 -5.44 10.24
CA ASP A 52 14.88 -6.39 10.52
C ASP A 52 14.78 -7.53 9.48
N PRO A 53 15.81 -7.77 8.66
CA PRO A 53 15.80 -8.84 7.66
C PRO A 53 15.62 -10.24 8.26
N ASP A 54 15.99 -10.42 9.54
CA ASP A 54 15.82 -11.66 10.28
C ASP A 54 14.53 -11.66 11.13
N GLY A 55 13.71 -10.63 10.99
CA GLY A 55 12.45 -10.48 11.70
C GLY A 55 11.35 -11.44 11.26
N PRO A 56 10.27 -11.56 12.04
CA PRO A 56 9.19 -12.52 11.80
C PRO A 56 8.31 -12.18 10.57
N VAL A 57 8.41 -10.96 10.07
CA VAL A 57 7.66 -10.50 8.89
C VAL A 57 8.61 -10.18 7.77
N GLN A 58 8.50 -10.92 6.69
CA GLN A 58 9.30 -10.71 5.48
C GLN A 58 8.52 -9.89 4.46
N ILE A 59 9.23 -9.00 3.76
CA ILE A 59 8.71 -8.28 2.60
C ILE A 59 9.33 -8.92 1.36
N PRO A 60 8.51 -9.32 0.36
CA PRO A 60 9.03 -9.91 -0.85
C PRO A 60 9.94 -8.94 -1.61
N THR A 61 11.08 -9.41 -2.05
CA THR A 61 12.01 -8.64 -2.88
C THR A 61 11.36 -8.29 -4.21
N VAL A 62 11.45 -7.02 -4.61
CA VAL A 62 11.03 -6.58 -5.96
C VAL A 62 12.10 -6.99 -6.96
N LEU A 63 11.78 -7.94 -7.83
CA LEU A 63 12.69 -8.49 -8.84
C LEU A 63 12.62 -7.72 -10.16
N ALA A 64 11.42 -7.30 -10.57
CA ALA A 64 11.22 -6.46 -11.75
C ALA A 64 9.94 -5.63 -11.60
N VAL A 65 9.90 -4.47 -12.26
CA VAL A 65 8.73 -3.63 -12.37
C VAL A 65 8.65 -3.03 -13.77
N GLY A 66 7.47 -3.06 -14.35
CA GLY A 66 7.14 -2.43 -15.64
C GLY A 66 5.83 -1.66 -15.53
N ALA A 67 5.42 -1.07 -16.64
CA ALA A 67 4.18 -0.30 -16.68
C ALA A 67 2.95 -1.18 -16.39
N ASP A 68 2.94 -2.41 -16.86
CA ASP A 68 1.83 -3.37 -16.83
C ASP A 68 2.06 -4.56 -15.90
N HIS A 69 3.22 -4.65 -15.22
CA HIS A 69 3.56 -5.79 -14.38
C HIS A 69 4.48 -5.46 -13.21
N LEU A 70 4.40 -6.30 -12.18
CA LEU A 70 5.31 -6.33 -11.04
C LEU A 70 5.71 -7.78 -10.76
N VAL A 71 7.01 -8.03 -10.65
CA VAL A 71 7.55 -9.36 -10.32
C VAL A 71 8.24 -9.31 -8.96
N LEU A 72 7.80 -10.18 -8.09
CA LEU A 72 8.28 -10.29 -6.71
C LEU A 72 8.89 -11.66 -6.46
N GLU A 73 9.69 -11.74 -5.44
CA GLU A 73 10.10 -12.99 -4.83
C GLU A 73 8.86 -13.83 -4.45
N TRP A 74 8.95 -15.14 -4.72
CA TRP A 74 7.91 -16.07 -4.27
C TRP A 74 8.15 -16.43 -2.81
N ILE A 75 7.16 -16.18 -1.96
CA ILE A 75 7.15 -16.60 -0.56
C ILE A 75 6.28 -17.85 -0.46
N GLU A 76 6.85 -18.95 0.03
CA GLU A 76 6.08 -20.19 0.23
C GLU A 76 5.12 -20.02 1.41
N GLU A 77 3.86 -20.37 1.18
CA GLU A 77 2.87 -20.40 2.24
C GLU A 77 3.18 -21.52 3.24
N GLY A 78 3.14 -21.19 4.51
CA GLY A 78 3.27 -22.18 5.58
C GLY A 78 2.05 -23.10 5.61
N SER A 79 2.27 -24.42 5.49
CA SER A 79 1.21 -25.43 5.50
C SER A 79 0.81 -25.90 6.92
N ASP A 80 1.57 -25.51 7.93
CA ASP A 80 1.38 -25.99 9.32
C ASP A 80 0.37 -25.15 10.08
N ARG A 81 -0.87 -25.60 10.10
CA ARG A 81 -1.97 -24.97 10.85
C ARG A 81 -1.75 -24.91 12.37
N SER A 82 -0.90 -25.75 12.93
CA SER A 82 -0.58 -25.73 14.37
C SER A 82 0.22 -24.47 14.78
N ARG A 83 0.83 -23.79 13.82
CA ARG A 83 1.64 -22.58 14.02
C ARG A 83 0.88 -21.29 13.77
N VAL A 84 -0.42 -21.32 13.43
CA VAL A 84 -1.20 -20.11 13.08
C VAL A 84 -1.15 -19.07 14.21
N ALA A 85 -1.40 -19.47 15.46
CA ALA A 85 -1.39 -18.54 16.59
C ALA A 85 0.00 -17.87 16.82
N VAL A 86 1.08 -18.61 16.57
CA VAL A 86 2.46 -18.07 16.62
C VAL A 86 2.67 -17.08 15.49
N SER A 87 2.20 -17.41 14.27
CA SER A 87 2.30 -16.53 13.10
C SER A 87 1.52 -15.24 13.28
N GLU A 88 0.33 -15.27 13.88
CA GLU A 88 -0.47 -14.07 14.16
C GLU A 88 0.21 -13.15 15.17
N ALA A 89 0.78 -13.72 16.25
CA ALA A 89 1.55 -12.97 17.23
C ALA A 89 2.84 -12.38 16.62
N ASP A 90 3.50 -13.11 15.74
CA ASP A 90 4.68 -12.65 15.00
C ASP A 90 4.34 -11.53 14.03
N LEU A 91 3.22 -11.64 13.31
CA LEU A 91 2.70 -10.58 12.46
C LEU A 91 2.43 -9.31 13.27
N GLY A 92 1.75 -9.43 14.41
CA GLY A 92 1.49 -8.29 15.31
C GLY A 92 2.77 -7.63 15.82
N ARG A 93 3.78 -8.42 16.19
CA ARG A 93 5.10 -7.91 16.60
C ARG A 93 5.81 -7.19 15.44
N GLY A 94 5.80 -7.77 14.25
CA GLY A 94 6.41 -7.18 13.06
C GLY A 94 5.74 -5.87 12.64
N LEU A 95 4.40 -5.81 12.64
CA LEU A 95 3.65 -4.58 12.38
C LEU A 95 3.95 -3.51 13.45
N GLY A 96 3.98 -3.88 14.73
CA GLY A 96 4.33 -2.97 15.80
C GLY A 96 5.78 -2.44 15.73
N ALA A 97 6.72 -3.28 15.31
CA ALA A 97 8.11 -2.86 15.09
C ALA A 97 8.19 -1.85 13.93
N ARG A 98 7.46 -2.09 12.84
CA ARG A 98 7.38 -1.19 11.69
C ARG A 98 6.81 0.17 12.08
N HIS A 99 5.70 0.21 12.79
CA HIS A 99 5.10 1.47 13.22
C HIS A 99 6.05 2.26 14.14
N ARG A 100 6.87 1.59 14.94
CA ARG A 100 7.88 2.24 15.78
C ARG A 100 9.13 2.70 15.04
N ALA A 101 9.40 2.18 13.85
CA ALA A 101 10.52 2.64 13.03
C ALA A 101 10.37 4.10 12.61
N GLY A 102 9.11 4.57 12.53
CA GLY A 102 8.79 5.95 12.19
C GLY A 102 9.04 6.28 10.71
N ALA A 103 8.70 7.48 10.34
CA ALA A 103 8.98 8.08 9.03
C ALA A 103 9.27 9.57 9.22
N PRO A 104 10.02 10.20 8.30
CA PRO A 104 10.34 11.63 8.44
C PRO A 104 9.11 12.54 8.30
N THR A 105 8.11 12.13 7.54
CA THR A 105 6.88 12.87 7.28
C THR A 105 5.68 11.96 7.09
N CYS A 106 4.48 12.50 7.23
CA CYS A 106 3.26 11.85 6.77
C CYS A 106 3.15 12.04 5.25
N GLY A 107 3.11 10.94 4.49
CA GLY A 107 3.08 10.98 3.03
C GLY A 107 4.46 10.88 2.39
N ARG A 108 4.47 10.47 1.12
CA ARG A 108 5.66 10.26 0.30
C ARG A 108 5.38 10.61 -1.15
N PRO A 109 6.22 11.44 -1.81
CA PRO A 109 5.97 11.93 -3.17
C PRO A 109 6.08 10.81 -4.23
N ASP A 110 6.78 9.71 -3.93
CA ASP A 110 6.92 8.54 -4.80
C ASP A 110 5.71 7.59 -4.77
N ARG A 111 4.77 7.80 -3.84
CA ARG A 111 3.50 7.06 -3.78
C ARG A 111 2.37 7.88 -4.37
N ARG A 112 2.13 7.72 -5.66
CA ARG A 112 1.19 8.53 -6.46
C ARG A 112 -0.19 7.91 -6.64
N THR A 113 -0.41 6.69 -6.15
CA THR A 113 -1.69 5.99 -6.27
C THR A 113 -2.13 5.42 -4.92
N THR A 114 -3.45 5.33 -4.73
CA THR A 114 -4.06 4.57 -3.64
C THR A 114 -5.05 3.60 -4.28
N GLY A 115 -4.65 2.34 -4.39
CA GLY A 115 -5.31 1.38 -5.27
C GLY A 115 -5.29 1.87 -6.71
N SER A 116 -6.43 1.81 -7.40
CA SER A 116 -6.60 2.31 -8.78
C SER A 116 -6.75 3.83 -8.89
N ARG A 117 -6.61 4.60 -7.80
CA ARG A 117 -6.87 6.04 -7.79
C ARG A 117 -5.58 6.83 -7.66
N ALA A 118 -5.34 7.75 -8.59
CA ALA A 118 -4.31 8.76 -8.41
C ALA A 118 -4.79 9.76 -7.35
N LEU A 119 -4.11 9.81 -6.21
CA LEU A 119 -4.32 10.79 -5.14
C LEU A 119 -2.98 11.42 -4.80
N PRO A 120 -2.95 12.69 -4.43
CA PRO A 120 -1.74 13.32 -3.88
C PRO A 120 -1.22 12.52 -2.68
N ASN A 121 0.07 12.55 -2.48
CA ASN A 121 0.70 11.94 -1.30
C ASN A 121 1.92 12.76 -0.89
N GLU A 122 1.82 14.07 -1.03
CA GLU A 122 2.88 14.98 -0.69
C GLU A 122 3.23 14.88 0.80
N PRO A 123 4.50 15.07 1.14
CA PRO A 123 4.93 15.13 2.53
C PRO A 123 4.17 16.19 3.32
N ALA A 124 3.78 15.85 4.53
CA ALA A 124 3.12 16.76 5.48
C ALA A 124 3.73 16.55 6.87
N ASP A 125 3.82 17.62 7.65
CA ASP A 125 4.40 17.58 9.00
C ASP A 125 3.49 16.87 10.00
N THR A 126 2.18 16.88 9.74
CA THR A 126 1.19 16.24 10.61
C THR A 126 0.27 15.30 9.85
N TRP A 127 -0.26 14.29 10.56
CA TRP A 127 -1.27 13.40 10.00
C TRP A 127 -2.55 14.16 9.61
N ALA A 128 -2.95 15.17 10.40
CA ALA A 128 -4.12 15.99 10.14
C ALA A 128 -4.00 16.75 8.80
N GLU A 129 -2.86 17.34 8.54
CA GLU A 129 -2.56 17.98 7.26
C GLU A 129 -2.57 16.97 6.13
N HIS A 130 -1.86 15.84 6.30
CA HIS A 130 -1.79 14.79 5.29
C HIS A 130 -3.17 14.28 4.90
N ILE A 131 -4.03 13.91 5.85
CA ILE A 131 -5.36 13.37 5.57
C ILE A 131 -6.28 14.42 4.94
N SER A 132 -6.17 15.67 5.37
CA SER A 132 -6.94 16.79 4.82
C SER A 132 -6.55 17.05 3.36
N VAL A 133 -5.29 17.40 3.12
CA VAL A 133 -4.80 17.89 1.81
C VAL A 133 -4.63 16.76 0.79
N ASN A 134 -4.16 15.59 1.22
CA ASN A 134 -3.85 14.49 0.30
C ASN A 134 -5.01 13.48 0.13
N ARG A 135 -6.08 13.57 0.94
CA ARG A 135 -7.19 12.60 0.88
C ARG A 135 -8.55 13.27 0.80
N LEU A 136 -8.97 14.00 1.83
CA LEU A 136 -10.35 14.46 1.96
C LEU A 136 -10.69 15.53 0.92
N VAL A 137 -9.85 16.55 0.75
CA VAL A 137 -10.07 17.61 -0.23
C VAL A 137 -10.08 17.09 -1.66
N PRO A 138 -9.08 16.32 -2.15
CA PRO A 138 -9.11 15.76 -3.49
C PRO A 138 -10.28 14.81 -3.75
N LEU A 139 -10.73 14.09 -2.73
CA LEU A 139 -11.93 13.24 -2.85
C LEU A 139 -13.20 14.08 -2.95
N ALA A 140 -13.34 15.17 -2.19
CA ALA A 140 -14.46 16.09 -2.27
C ALA A 140 -14.54 16.75 -3.65
N GLU A 141 -13.41 17.22 -4.18
CA GLU A 141 -13.33 17.81 -5.52
C GLU A 141 -13.77 16.83 -6.60
N ARG A 142 -13.23 15.59 -6.55
CA ARG A 142 -13.64 14.52 -7.48
C ARG A 142 -15.12 14.18 -7.36
N TRP A 143 -15.66 14.19 -6.15
CA TRP A 143 -17.06 13.93 -5.90
C TRP A 143 -17.95 15.00 -6.54
N ARG A 144 -17.56 16.27 -6.44
CA ARG A 144 -18.29 17.38 -7.09
C ARG A 144 -18.21 17.31 -8.62
N ALA A 145 -17.09 16.86 -9.16
CA ALA A 145 -16.91 16.70 -10.60
C ALA A 145 -17.62 15.47 -11.18
N GLY A 146 -18.04 14.52 -10.34
CA GLY A 146 -18.68 13.28 -10.76
C GLY A 146 -20.19 13.44 -10.98
N PRO A 147 -20.78 12.70 -11.94
CA PRO A 147 -22.21 12.75 -12.19
C PRO A 147 -23.03 12.10 -11.09
N GLY A 148 -24.13 12.73 -10.69
CA GLY A 148 -25.22 12.09 -9.94
C GLY A 148 -25.03 11.94 -8.44
N LEU A 149 -24.00 12.54 -7.85
CA LEU A 149 -23.75 12.43 -6.41
C LEU A 149 -24.21 13.69 -5.63
N PRO A 150 -24.80 13.54 -4.43
CA PRO A 150 -25.23 14.70 -3.65
C PRO A 150 -24.05 15.61 -3.25
N ALA A 151 -24.14 16.90 -3.56
CA ALA A 151 -23.12 17.89 -3.20
C ALA A 151 -22.84 17.92 -1.68
N SER A 152 -23.85 17.62 -0.86
CA SER A 152 -23.74 17.55 0.60
C SER A 152 -22.70 16.57 1.11
N ILE A 153 -22.29 15.55 0.33
CA ILE A 153 -21.22 14.63 0.73
C ILE A 153 -19.86 15.31 0.57
N ALA A 154 -19.64 16.05 -0.51
CA ALA A 154 -18.42 16.84 -0.68
C ALA A 154 -18.28 17.89 0.42
N ASP A 155 -19.38 18.59 0.77
CA ASP A 155 -19.39 19.59 1.86
C ASP A 155 -19.04 18.95 3.22
N ARG A 156 -19.53 17.73 3.47
CA ARG A 156 -19.18 16.98 4.69
C ARG A 156 -17.71 16.56 4.71
N LEU A 157 -17.16 16.12 3.58
CA LEU A 157 -15.72 15.77 3.49
C LEU A 157 -14.85 16.98 3.77
N GLU A 158 -15.17 18.13 3.21
CA GLU A 158 -14.47 19.39 3.49
C GLU A 158 -14.60 19.82 4.93
N SER A 159 -15.82 19.75 5.50
CA SER A 159 -16.04 20.04 6.93
C SER A 159 -15.25 19.10 7.86
N VAL A 160 -15.00 17.87 7.45
CA VAL A 160 -14.10 16.94 8.18
C VAL A 160 -12.65 17.34 7.97
N ALA A 161 -12.25 17.70 6.74
CA ALA A 161 -10.90 18.15 6.43
C ALA A 161 -10.48 19.39 7.24
N GLU A 162 -11.39 20.37 7.37
CA GLU A 162 -11.17 21.59 8.17
C GLU A 162 -10.96 21.32 9.67
N ARG A 163 -11.39 20.18 10.16
CA ARG A 163 -11.32 19.77 11.57
C ARG A 163 -10.46 18.54 11.80
N ALA A 164 -9.60 18.22 10.83
CA ALA A 164 -8.77 17.00 10.87
C ALA A 164 -7.86 16.97 12.12
N ASP A 165 -7.43 18.14 12.60
CA ASP A 165 -6.65 18.31 13.82
C ASP A 165 -7.40 17.87 15.10
N ARG A 166 -8.74 17.80 15.05
CA ARG A 166 -9.60 17.40 16.17
C ARG A 166 -10.04 15.95 16.12
N LEU A 167 -9.67 15.20 15.05
CA LEU A 167 -10.14 13.83 14.83
C LEU A 167 -9.36 12.77 15.62
N GLY A 168 -8.33 13.14 16.34
CA GLY A 168 -7.55 12.20 17.14
C GLY A 168 -6.41 12.87 17.90
N VAL A 169 -5.60 12.03 18.52
CA VAL A 169 -4.33 12.45 19.13
C VAL A 169 -3.29 12.69 18.03
N PRO A 170 -2.26 13.51 18.30
CA PRO A 170 -1.11 13.63 17.41
C PRO A 170 -0.56 12.25 17.09
N VAL A 171 -0.41 11.96 15.81
CA VAL A 171 0.12 10.68 15.30
C VAL A 171 1.47 10.96 14.68
N GLU A 172 2.48 10.25 15.16
CA GLU A 172 3.80 10.29 14.57
C GLU A 172 3.77 9.57 13.20
N PRO A 173 4.52 10.07 12.20
CA PRO A 173 4.66 9.37 10.94
C PRO A 173 5.22 7.96 11.16
N ALA A 174 4.56 6.97 10.55
CA ALA A 174 4.93 5.56 10.63
C ALA A 174 5.34 5.03 9.25
N ALA A 175 6.29 4.10 9.27
CA ALA A 175 6.71 3.39 8.07
C ALA A 175 5.68 2.34 7.62
#